data_ac7158b5d614dc2e241367ebdb400c3b
#
_entry.id   ac7158b5d614dc2e241367ebdb400c3b
#
_cell.length_a   1.000
_cell.length_b   1.000
_cell.length_c   1.000
_cell.angle_alpha   90.00
_cell.angle_beta   90.00
_cell.angle_gamma   90.00
#
_symmetry.space_group_name_H-M   'P 1'
#
loop_
_entity.id
_entity.type
_entity.pdbx_description
1 polymer ?
#
loop_
_entity_poly.entity_id
_entity_poly.type
_entity_poly.pdbx_seq_one_letter_code
_entity_poly.pdbx_strand_id
1 'polypeptide(L)'
;RIAGIPHASVCGGRGRCSTCRVRIGGEDREKLPPPSAEEQKVLARVGAPPNVRLACQVRPAPGHYRVTTLLPASAGPVEAYRRQPQAHGGERYIAILFADIRGFTSISEGKLPYDVVFLLNRYFRATGHAIESAGGRLDKFIGDGVMAIFGLSAAPELACQQALEAARRMALALDELNDALSGDLDQPLRIGIGLHAGNSIVGEMGYERATQLTAIGD
;
A
#
# COMPACT_ATOMS: atom_id res chain seq x y z
N ARG A 1 -0.90 1.45 -32.15
CA ARG A 1 0.16 1.89 -33.05
C ARG A 1 -0.37 2.86 -34.10
N ILE A 2 -1.53 2.60 -34.68
CA ILE A 2 -2.12 3.48 -35.71
C ILE A 2 -2.42 4.89 -35.15
N ALA A 3 -2.83 4.99 -33.90
CA ALA A 3 -3.15 6.26 -33.24
C ALA A 3 -1.92 6.97 -32.60
N GLY A 4 -0.68 6.48 -32.82
CA GLY A 4 0.53 7.09 -32.28
C GLY A 4 0.66 7.05 -30.75
N ILE A 5 -0.21 6.33 -30.02
CA ILE A 5 -0.17 6.26 -28.56
C ILE A 5 0.99 5.35 -28.13
N PRO A 6 1.96 5.86 -27.33
CA PRO A 6 3.05 5.06 -26.81
C PRO A 6 2.52 3.90 -25.96
N HIS A 7 2.97 2.69 -26.24
CA HIS A 7 2.49 1.48 -25.55
C HIS A 7 3.56 0.39 -25.55
N ALA A 8 3.84 -0.19 -24.38
CA ALA A 8 4.79 -1.27 -24.25
C ALA A 8 4.34 -2.52 -25.01
N SER A 9 5.23 -3.13 -25.79
CA SER A 9 4.92 -4.33 -26.59
C SER A 9 6.19 -5.12 -26.92
N VAL A 10 6.84 -5.71 -25.92
CA VAL A 10 8.12 -6.44 -26.07
C VAL A 10 8.04 -7.58 -27.09
N CYS A 11 6.94 -8.31 -27.13
CA CYS A 11 6.79 -9.41 -28.11
C CYS A 11 6.27 -8.97 -29.48
N GLY A 12 6.11 -7.66 -29.73
CA GLY A 12 5.60 -7.15 -30.99
C GLY A 12 4.13 -7.47 -31.29
N GLY A 13 3.30 -7.73 -30.27
CA GLY A 13 1.87 -8.00 -30.44
C GLY A 13 1.50 -9.48 -30.57
N ARG A 14 2.43 -10.39 -30.29
CA ARG A 14 2.25 -11.83 -30.49
C ARG A 14 1.53 -12.55 -29.34
N GLY A 15 1.02 -11.85 -28.33
CA GLY A 15 0.33 -12.44 -27.17
C GLY A 15 1.23 -13.29 -26.25
N ARG A 16 2.56 -13.21 -26.38
CA ARG A 16 3.52 -14.05 -25.63
C ARG A 16 4.07 -13.40 -24.35
N CYS A 17 4.07 -12.09 -24.29
CA CYS A 17 4.48 -11.31 -23.12
C CYS A 17 3.27 -10.59 -22.52
N SER A 18 3.42 -10.05 -21.34
CA SER A 18 2.35 -9.30 -20.67
C SER A 18 2.63 -7.78 -20.60
N THR A 19 3.61 -7.25 -21.33
CA THR A 19 3.96 -5.84 -21.27
C THR A 19 2.86 -4.92 -21.81
N CYS A 20 2.01 -5.41 -22.70
CA CYS A 20 0.87 -4.67 -23.23
C CYS A 20 -0.39 -4.80 -22.38
N ARG A 21 -0.26 -5.09 -21.09
CA ARG A 21 -1.41 -5.17 -20.17
C ARG A 21 -2.13 -3.84 -20.06
N VAL A 22 -3.46 -3.90 -20.18
CA VAL A 22 -4.35 -2.76 -19.97
C VAL A 22 -5.49 -3.18 -19.04
N ARG A 23 -5.96 -2.26 -18.22
CA ARG A 23 -7.23 -2.41 -17.51
C ARG A 23 -8.32 -1.82 -18.40
N ILE A 24 -9.40 -2.58 -18.58
CA ILE A 24 -10.53 -2.15 -19.38
C ILE A 24 -11.75 -2.00 -18.47
N GLY A 25 -12.32 -0.80 -18.46
CA GLY A 25 -13.58 -0.43 -17.83
C GLY A 25 -14.46 0.32 -18.83
N GLY A 26 -15.52 0.93 -18.36
CA GLY A 26 -16.50 1.65 -19.16
C GLY A 26 -17.82 0.90 -19.28
N GLU A 27 -18.83 1.59 -19.81
CA GLU A 27 -20.21 1.09 -19.89
C GLU A 27 -20.35 -0.17 -20.74
N ASP A 28 -19.56 -0.27 -21.80
CA ASP A 28 -19.61 -1.37 -22.75
C ASP A 28 -18.61 -2.51 -22.46
N ARG A 29 -18.03 -2.52 -21.25
CA ARG A 29 -17.02 -3.55 -20.87
C ARG A 29 -17.53 -4.99 -21.07
N GLU A 30 -18.82 -5.22 -20.78
CA GLU A 30 -19.43 -6.55 -20.90
C GLU A 30 -19.56 -7.04 -22.34
N LYS A 31 -19.50 -6.12 -23.33
CA LYS A 31 -19.48 -6.44 -24.76
C LYS A 31 -18.13 -6.96 -25.27
N LEU A 32 -17.08 -6.93 -24.40
CA LEU A 32 -15.77 -7.45 -24.80
C LEU A 32 -15.81 -8.97 -24.96
N PRO A 33 -15.23 -9.50 -26.03
CA PRO A 33 -15.08 -10.94 -26.18
C PRO A 33 -14.19 -11.50 -25.05
N PRO A 34 -14.46 -12.74 -24.60
CA PRO A 34 -13.63 -13.37 -23.58
C PRO A 34 -12.17 -13.49 -24.08
N PRO A 35 -11.18 -13.53 -23.16
CA PRO A 35 -9.79 -13.73 -23.55
C PRO A 35 -9.58 -15.11 -24.16
N SER A 36 -8.72 -15.20 -25.19
CA SER A 36 -8.32 -16.47 -25.79
C SER A 36 -7.55 -17.34 -24.78
N ALA A 37 -7.43 -18.63 -25.04
CA ALA A 37 -6.67 -19.55 -24.18
C ALA A 37 -5.20 -19.12 -24.02
N GLU A 38 -4.58 -18.59 -25.06
CA GLU A 38 -3.22 -18.06 -25.05
C GLU A 38 -3.14 -16.79 -24.19
N GLU A 39 -4.09 -15.89 -24.35
CA GLU A 39 -4.17 -14.67 -23.53
C GLU A 39 -4.35 -15.02 -22.05
N GLN A 40 -5.23 -15.98 -21.72
CA GLN A 40 -5.48 -16.44 -20.36
C GLN A 40 -4.21 -17.01 -19.71
N LYS A 41 -3.43 -17.84 -20.43
CA LYS A 41 -2.15 -18.38 -19.93
C LYS A 41 -1.17 -17.27 -19.56
N VAL A 42 -1.08 -16.22 -20.38
CA VAL A 42 -0.18 -15.10 -20.12
C VAL A 42 -0.67 -14.26 -18.95
N LEU A 43 -1.97 -13.99 -18.85
CA LEU A 43 -2.57 -13.22 -17.74
C LEU A 43 -2.46 -13.99 -16.41
N ALA A 44 -2.71 -15.30 -16.41
CA ALA A 44 -2.58 -16.16 -15.23
C ALA A 44 -1.14 -16.18 -14.69
N ARG A 45 -0.14 -16.25 -15.57
CA ARG A 45 1.29 -16.24 -15.21
C ARG A 45 1.68 -15.00 -14.37
N VAL A 46 1.04 -13.88 -14.65
CA VAL A 46 1.32 -12.60 -13.96
C VAL A 46 0.28 -12.27 -12.87
N GLY A 47 -0.65 -13.18 -12.59
CA GLY A 47 -1.70 -12.99 -11.59
C GLY A 47 -2.65 -11.83 -11.92
N ALA A 48 -2.93 -11.60 -13.20
CA ALA A 48 -3.77 -10.48 -13.62
C ALA A 48 -5.24 -10.68 -13.23
N PRO A 49 -5.90 -9.65 -12.68
CA PRO A 49 -7.32 -9.71 -12.35
C PRO A 49 -8.21 -9.75 -13.60
N PRO A 50 -9.50 -10.14 -13.48
CA PRO A 50 -10.40 -10.38 -14.64
C PRO A 50 -10.66 -9.15 -15.53
N ASN A 51 -10.43 -7.94 -15.04
CA ASN A 51 -10.59 -6.70 -15.80
C ASN A 51 -9.33 -6.29 -16.57
N VAL A 52 -8.28 -7.10 -16.51
CA VAL A 52 -7.03 -6.86 -17.24
C VAL A 52 -6.99 -7.73 -18.50
N ARG A 53 -6.58 -7.14 -19.59
CA ARG A 53 -6.47 -7.76 -20.90
C ARG A 53 -5.11 -7.45 -21.55
N LEU A 54 -4.73 -8.21 -22.54
CA LEU A 54 -3.59 -7.89 -23.40
C LEU A 54 -4.07 -7.00 -24.55
N ALA A 55 -3.68 -5.74 -24.60
CA ALA A 55 -4.11 -4.81 -25.65
C ALA A 55 -3.84 -5.32 -27.09
N CYS A 56 -2.80 -6.11 -27.27
CA CYS A 56 -2.50 -6.71 -28.56
C CYS A 56 -3.46 -7.82 -28.99
N GLN A 57 -4.23 -8.41 -28.06
CA GLN A 57 -5.15 -9.52 -28.34
C GLN A 57 -6.61 -9.07 -28.32
N VAL A 58 -6.96 -8.02 -27.59
CA VAL A 58 -8.35 -7.54 -27.52
C VAL A 58 -8.82 -7.01 -28.87
N ARG A 59 -10.03 -7.40 -29.26
CA ARG A 59 -10.74 -6.90 -30.43
C ARG A 59 -12.12 -6.45 -29.95
N PRO A 60 -12.26 -5.19 -29.47
CA PRO A 60 -13.53 -4.69 -28.96
C PRO A 60 -14.53 -4.50 -30.10
N ALA A 61 -15.81 -4.74 -29.83
CA ALA A 61 -16.90 -4.24 -30.65
C ALA A 61 -16.98 -2.70 -30.53
N PRO A 62 -17.66 -2.01 -31.46
CA PRO A 62 -17.92 -0.58 -31.30
C PRO A 62 -18.59 -0.27 -29.95
N GLY A 63 -18.07 0.72 -29.22
CA GLY A 63 -18.58 1.07 -27.88
C GLY A 63 -17.65 2.01 -27.12
N HIS A 64 -18.07 2.36 -25.90
CA HIS A 64 -17.36 3.26 -25.00
C HIS A 64 -16.57 2.47 -23.95
N TYR A 65 -15.25 2.47 -24.08
CA TYR A 65 -14.32 1.77 -23.21
C TYR A 65 -13.34 2.75 -22.56
N ARG A 66 -13.11 2.58 -21.27
CA ARG A 66 -12.01 3.24 -20.56
C ARG A 66 -10.82 2.29 -20.52
N VAL A 67 -9.73 2.67 -21.15
CA VAL A 67 -8.52 1.85 -21.21
C VAL A 67 -7.39 2.53 -20.44
N THR A 68 -6.85 1.83 -19.42
CA THR A 68 -5.72 2.30 -18.62
C THR A 68 -4.53 1.38 -18.87
N THR A 69 -3.41 1.94 -19.30
CA THR A 69 -2.15 1.20 -19.44
C THR A 69 -1.59 0.86 -18.06
N LEU A 70 -1.14 -0.38 -17.87
CA LEU A 70 -0.63 -0.86 -16.58
C LEU A 70 0.89 -0.88 -16.50
N LEU A 71 1.57 -0.60 -17.60
CA LEU A 71 3.02 -0.50 -17.66
C LEU A 71 3.41 0.71 -18.50
N PRO A 72 4.54 1.37 -18.15
CA PRO A 72 5.05 2.48 -18.96
C PRO A 72 5.44 1.98 -20.37
N ALA A 73 5.44 2.86 -21.34
CA ALA A 73 5.79 2.53 -22.72
C ALA A 73 7.24 2.00 -22.86
N SER A 74 8.10 2.34 -21.89
CA SER A 74 9.49 1.88 -21.79
C SER A 74 9.66 0.50 -21.15
N ALA A 75 8.56 -0.15 -20.70
CA ALA A 75 8.66 -1.46 -20.04
C ALA A 75 9.32 -2.51 -20.92
N GLY A 76 10.32 -3.18 -20.35
CA GLY A 76 11.17 -4.18 -20.98
C GLY A 76 10.78 -5.63 -20.72
N PRO A 77 11.66 -6.58 -21.07
CA PRO A 77 11.41 -8.02 -20.88
C PRO A 77 11.24 -8.43 -19.41
N VAL A 78 11.89 -7.74 -18.48
CA VAL A 78 11.81 -8.02 -17.04
C VAL A 78 10.38 -7.82 -16.54
N GLU A 79 9.73 -6.74 -16.93
CA GLU A 79 8.37 -6.40 -16.56
C GLU A 79 7.33 -7.35 -17.19
N ALA A 80 7.69 -8.03 -18.30
CA ALA A 80 6.83 -9.00 -18.96
C ALA A 80 6.52 -10.22 -18.09
N TYR A 81 7.42 -10.60 -17.19
CA TYR A 81 7.31 -11.78 -16.33
C TYR A 81 7.09 -11.42 -14.86
N ARG A 82 7.25 -10.15 -14.50
CA ARG A 82 6.91 -9.72 -13.16
C ARG A 82 5.44 -10.04 -12.90
N ARG A 83 5.18 -10.99 -12.00
CA ARG A 83 3.86 -11.02 -11.35
C ARG A 83 3.62 -9.60 -10.91
N GLN A 84 2.49 -9.02 -11.27
CA GLN A 84 2.12 -7.76 -10.65
C GLN A 84 2.05 -8.07 -9.16
N PRO A 85 3.02 -7.65 -8.34
CA PRO A 85 2.73 -7.48 -6.95
C PRO A 85 1.72 -6.36 -7.00
N GLN A 86 0.54 -6.55 -6.56
CA GLN A 86 -0.54 -5.61 -6.31
C GLN A 86 -0.24 -4.11 -6.59
N ALA A 87 0.58 -3.84 -7.63
CA ALA A 87 1.11 -2.52 -7.99
C ALA A 87 0.01 -1.50 -8.33
N HIS A 88 -1.23 -1.93 -8.38
CA HIS A 88 -2.40 -1.08 -8.56
C HIS A 88 -3.43 -1.26 -7.45
N GLY A 89 -3.01 -1.78 -6.30
CA GLY A 89 -3.87 -1.99 -5.16
C GLY A 89 -4.93 -3.09 -5.38
N GLY A 90 -5.14 -3.92 -4.38
CA GLY A 90 -6.28 -4.83 -4.28
C GLY A 90 -7.16 -4.37 -3.15
N GLU A 91 -8.48 -4.48 -3.33
CA GLU A 91 -9.40 -4.28 -2.23
C GLU A 91 -9.20 -5.39 -1.21
N ARG A 92 -8.98 -5.01 0.05
CA ARG A 92 -8.80 -5.90 1.19
C ARG A 92 -9.48 -5.33 2.40
N TYR A 93 -10.04 -6.21 3.21
CA TYR A 93 -10.46 -5.83 4.54
C TYR A 93 -9.21 -5.81 5.44
N ILE A 94 -8.89 -4.65 5.98
CA ILE A 94 -7.74 -4.40 6.83
C ILE A 94 -8.14 -3.59 8.05
N ALA A 95 -7.30 -3.63 9.09
CA ALA A 95 -7.35 -2.64 10.16
C ALA A 95 -6.16 -1.69 10.03
N ILE A 96 -6.40 -0.41 10.28
CA ILE A 96 -5.41 0.65 10.25
C ILE A 96 -5.31 1.26 11.65
N LEU A 97 -4.09 1.49 12.09
CA LEU A 97 -3.77 2.19 13.32
C LEU A 97 -3.08 3.50 12.98
N PHE A 98 -3.57 4.59 13.56
CA PHE A 98 -2.85 5.85 13.65
C PHE A 98 -2.56 6.14 15.13
N ALA A 99 -1.36 6.59 15.41
CA ALA A 99 -0.99 7.09 16.74
C ALA A 99 -0.19 8.36 16.62
N ASP A 100 -0.37 9.29 17.56
CA ASP A 100 0.25 10.60 17.56
C ASP A 100 0.55 11.07 18.99
N ILE A 101 1.64 11.82 19.19
CA ILE A 101 2.02 12.33 20.50
C ILE A 101 1.16 13.55 20.83
N ARG A 102 0.47 13.52 21.95
CA ARG A 102 -0.35 14.63 22.40
C ARG A 102 0.49 15.84 22.78
N GLY A 103 0.25 16.98 22.11
CA GLY A 103 0.92 18.25 22.38
C GLY A 103 2.40 18.25 21.95
N PHE A 104 2.79 17.43 20.97
CA PHE A 104 4.18 17.33 20.51
C PHE A 104 4.78 18.69 20.09
N THR A 105 4.01 19.55 19.44
CA THR A 105 4.46 20.90 19.05
C THR A 105 5.01 21.66 20.27
N SER A 106 4.25 21.69 21.36
CA SER A 106 4.69 22.38 22.58
C SER A 106 5.90 21.71 23.25
N ILE A 107 5.99 20.38 23.17
CA ILE A 107 7.16 19.63 23.66
C ILE A 107 8.41 19.97 22.86
N SER A 108 8.28 20.11 21.55
CA SER A 108 9.39 20.37 20.63
C SER A 108 9.88 21.82 20.66
N GLU A 109 8.99 22.80 20.86
CA GLU A 109 9.34 24.24 20.91
C GLU A 109 10.32 24.59 22.03
N GLY A 110 10.29 23.86 23.14
CA GLY A 110 11.17 24.07 24.29
C GLY A 110 12.50 23.30 24.26
N LYS A 111 12.76 22.47 23.23
CA LYS A 111 13.91 21.57 23.17
C LYS A 111 14.87 21.88 22.02
N LEU A 112 16.14 21.48 22.19
CA LEU A 112 17.09 21.54 21.08
C LEU A 112 16.68 20.53 19.99
N PRO A 113 16.96 20.81 18.70
CA PRO A 113 16.59 19.90 17.59
C PRO A 113 17.11 18.46 17.77
N TYR A 114 18.30 18.30 18.34
CA TYR A 114 18.87 16.97 18.61
C TYR A 114 18.11 16.19 19.67
N ASP A 115 17.60 16.87 20.70
CA ASP A 115 16.81 16.24 21.77
C ASP A 115 15.45 15.79 21.23
N VAL A 116 14.85 16.57 20.33
CA VAL A 116 13.60 16.22 19.64
C VAL A 116 13.81 14.96 18.79
N VAL A 117 14.89 14.89 18.01
CA VAL A 117 15.23 13.73 17.20
C VAL A 117 15.50 12.50 18.08
N PHE A 118 16.21 12.67 19.19
CA PHE A 118 16.49 11.59 20.16
C PHE A 118 15.19 11.05 20.76
N LEU A 119 14.28 11.93 21.18
CA LEU A 119 12.97 11.57 21.73
C LEU A 119 12.13 10.82 20.71
N LEU A 120 12.00 11.35 19.49
CA LEU A 120 11.24 10.69 18.40
C LEU A 120 11.79 9.31 18.06
N ASN A 121 13.11 9.15 17.96
CA ASN A 121 13.70 7.85 17.66
C ASN A 121 13.42 6.81 18.74
N ARG A 122 13.38 7.19 20.01
CA ARG A 122 13.00 6.28 21.10
C ARG A 122 11.53 5.91 21.04
N TYR A 123 10.66 6.90 20.82
CA TYR A 123 9.23 6.71 20.64
C TYR A 123 8.94 5.80 19.43
N PHE A 124 9.52 6.07 18.27
CA PHE A 124 9.33 5.26 17.07
C PHE A 124 9.83 3.82 17.22
N ARG A 125 10.93 3.63 17.95
CA ARG A 125 11.41 2.27 18.25
C ARG A 125 10.44 1.52 19.14
N ALA A 126 9.94 2.13 20.20
CA ALA A 126 9.00 1.52 21.13
C ALA A 126 7.67 1.17 20.44
N THR A 127 7.08 2.12 19.71
CA THR A 127 5.81 1.95 19.01
C THR A 127 5.93 0.99 17.83
N GLY A 128 7.00 1.10 17.04
CA GLY A 128 7.27 0.21 15.91
C GLY A 128 7.41 -1.26 16.37
N HIS A 129 8.17 -1.51 17.44
CA HIS A 129 8.30 -2.85 18.01
C HIS A 129 6.94 -3.39 18.51
N ALA A 130 6.13 -2.57 19.17
CA ALA A 130 4.81 -2.95 19.64
C ALA A 130 3.87 -3.35 18.47
N ILE A 131 3.90 -2.59 17.37
CA ILE A 131 3.12 -2.86 16.15
C ILE A 131 3.58 -4.17 15.50
N GLU A 132 4.87 -4.34 15.24
CA GLU A 132 5.40 -5.51 14.54
C GLU A 132 5.23 -6.79 15.37
N SER A 133 5.46 -6.72 16.67
CA SER A 133 5.26 -7.87 17.57
C SER A 133 3.80 -8.31 17.73
N ALA A 134 2.84 -7.44 17.38
CA ALA A 134 1.42 -7.77 17.30
C ALA A 134 0.99 -8.29 15.93
N GLY A 135 1.92 -8.41 14.97
CA GLY A 135 1.64 -8.87 13.60
C GLY A 135 1.20 -7.76 12.65
N GLY A 136 1.38 -6.49 13.04
CA GLY A 136 1.17 -5.34 12.17
C GLY A 136 2.37 -5.06 11.28
N ARG A 137 2.13 -4.32 10.23
CA ARG A 137 3.15 -3.73 9.37
C ARG A 137 3.20 -2.23 9.60
N LEU A 138 4.33 -1.72 10.03
CA LEU A 138 4.59 -0.29 10.05
C LEU A 138 4.56 0.24 8.61
N ASP A 139 3.71 1.21 8.33
CA ASP A 139 3.59 1.84 7.01
C ASP A 139 4.52 3.03 6.91
N LYS A 140 4.31 4.04 7.73
CA LYS A 140 5.13 5.26 7.72
C LYS A 140 5.07 6.02 9.05
N PHE A 141 6.03 6.93 9.20
CA PHE A 141 5.97 7.99 10.18
C PHE A 141 5.55 9.30 9.49
N ILE A 142 4.71 10.09 10.15
CA ILE A 142 4.20 11.38 9.64
C ILE A 142 4.38 12.41 10.77
N GLY A 143 5.49 13.15 10.72
CA GLY A 143 5.89 13.98 11.87
C GLY A 143 6.18 13.11 13.08
N ASP A 144 5.44 13.31 14.16
CA ASP A 144 5.45 12.46 15.37
C ASP A 144 4.39 11.33 15.31
N GLY A 145 3.62 11.28 14.24
CA GLY A 145 2.61 10.26 14.02
C GLY A 145 3.15 8.96 13.43
N VAL A 146 2.46 7.88 13.75
CA VAL A 146 2.74 6.51 13.28
C VAL A 146 1.51 5.96 12.57
N MET A 147 1.69 5.38 11.40
CA MET A 147 0.66 4.64 10.69
C MET A 147 1.07 3.18 10.55
N ALA A 148 0.15 2.26 10.86
CA ALA A 148 0.35 0.82 10.69
C ALA A 148 -0.87 0.14 10.07
N ILE A 149 -0.62 -0.97 9.36
CA ILE A 149 -1.61 -1.76 8.65
C ILE A 149 -1.59 -3.20 9.19
N PHE A 150 -2.79 -3.75 9.45
CA PHE A 150 -3.00 -5.13 9.89
C PHE A 150 -3.92 -5.86 8.91
N GLY A 151 -3.77 -7.17 8.78
CA GLY A 151 -4.62 -7.98 7.90
C GLY A 151 -4.10 -8.12 6.47
N LEU A 152 -2.84 -7.77 6.19
CA LEU A 152 -2.27 -7.95 4.84
C LEU A 152 -2.21 -9.42 4.41
N SER A 153 -2.07 -10.33 5.39
CA SER A 153 -1.99 -11.79 5.16
C SER A 153 -2.89 -12.58 6.12
N ALA A 154 -3.76 -11.89 6.87
CA ALA A 154 -4.61 -12.48 7.90
C ALA A 154 -6.10 -12.32 7.58
N ALA A 155 -6.95 -13.11 8.25
CA ALA A 155 -8.39 -12.95 8.18
C ALA A 155 -8.83 -11.62 8.83
N PRO A 156 -9.99 -11.06 8.44
CA PRO A 156 -10.49 -9.78 8.95
C PRO A 156 -10.57 -9.70 10.49
N GLU A 157 -11.03 -10.76 11.13
CA GLU A 157 -11.18 -10.84 12.59
C GLU A 157 -9.82 -10.77 13.29
N LEU A 158 -8.83 -11.47 12.74
CA LEU A 158 -7.47 -11.47 13.26
C LEU A 158 -6.80 -10.10 13.06
N ALA A 159 -7.08 -9.42 11.96
CA ALA A 159 -6.58 -8.06 11.71
C ALA A 159 -7.01 -7.08 12.80
N CYS A 160 -8.29 -7.10 13.18
CA CYS A 160 -8.83 -6.28 14.25
C CYS A 160 -8.20 -6.61 15.62
N GLN A 161 -8.06 -7.90 15.93
CA GLN A 161 -7.43 -8.36 17.17
C GLN A 161 -5.97 -7.91 17.27
N GLN A 162 -5.22 -8.05 16.17
CA GLN A 162 -3.83 -7.60 16.09
C GLN A 162 -3.70 -6.09 16.28
N ALA A 163 -4.61 -5.30 15.69
CA ALA A 163 -4.61 -3.86 15.85
C ALA A 163 -4.89 -3.41 17.30
N LEU A 164 -5.84 -4.06 17.97
CA LEU A 164 -6.13 -3.82 19.38
C LEU A 164 -4.96 -4.23 20.29
N GLU A 165 -4.35 -5.39 20.02
CA GLU A 165 -3.18 -5.85 20.77
C GLU A 165 -1.98 -4.92 20.55
N ALA A 166 -1.76 -4.40 19.34
CA ALA A 166 -0.75 -3.39 19.08
C ALA A 166 -0.99 -2.12 19.90
N ALA A 167 -2.21 -1.61 19.94
CA ALA A 167 -2.56 -0.44 20.73
C ALA A 167 -2.29 -0.66 22.23
N ARG A 168 -2.63 -1.83 22.77
CA ARG A 168 -2.34 -2.21 24.15
C ARG A 168 -0.83 -2.25 24.43
N ARG A 169 -0.06 -2.87 23.54
CA ARG A 169 1.42 -2.94 23.67
C ARG A 169 2.06 -1.58 23.54
N MET A 170 1.55 -0.71 22.67
CA MET A 170 2.03 0.66 22.54
C MET A 170 1.84 1.46 23.83
N ALA A 171 0.69 1.29 24.51
CA ALA A 171 0.45 1.95 25.79
C ALA A 171 1.48 1.50 26.85
N LEU A 172 1.72 0.19 26.98
CA LEU A 172 2.72 -0.35 27.90
C LEU A 172 4.14 0.14 27.58
N ALA A 173 4.50 0.09 26.28
CA ALA A 173 5.82 0.56 25.84
C ALA A 173 6.02 2.07 26.07
N LEU A 174 4.93 2.84 26.02
CA LEU A 174 4.97 4.26 26.33
C LEU A 174 5.17 4.51 27.82
N ASP A 175 4.55 3.71 28.70
CA ASP A 175 4.77 3.81 30.13
C ASP A 175 6.25 3.52 30.49
N GLU A 176 6.80 2.44 29.94
CA GLU A 176 8.24 2.11 30.09
C GLU A 176 9.16 3.23 29.56
N LEU A 177 8.78 3.84 28.43
CA LEU A 177 9.54 4.95 27.86
C LEU A 177 9.47 6.20 28.75
N ASN A 178 8.30 6.51 29.33
CA ASN A 178 8.12 7.63 30.25
C ASN A 178 8.96 7.44 31.50
N ASP A 179 8.98 6.24 32.06
CA ASP A 179 9.84 5.92 33.22
C ASP A 179 11.32 6.14 32.88
N ALA A 180 11.77 5.69 31.71
CA ALA A 180 13.14 5.85 31.25
C ALA A 180 13.52 7.30 30.89
N LEU A 181 12.56 8.17 30.66
CA LEU A 181 12.75 9.60 30.31
C LEU A 181 12.32 10.55 31.41
N SER A 182 11.99 10.05 32.59
CA SER A 182 11.46 10.85 33.71
C SER A 182 12.38 12.01 34.16
N GLY A 183 13.70 11.91 33.87
CA GLY A 183 14.66 12.99 34.12
C GLY A 183 14.80 14.00 32.96
N ASP A 184 14.30 13.68 31.78
CA ASP A 184 14.51 14.45 30.55
C ASP A 184 13.22 15.18 30.10
N LEU A 185 12.07 14.82 30.66
CA LEU A 185 10.77 15.36 30.32
C LEU A 185 10.10 16.04 31.52
N ASP A 186 9.57 17.24 31.33
CA ASP A 186 8.80 17.96 32.34
C ASP A 186 7.46 17.27 32.65
N GLN A 187 6.90 16.56 31.67
CA GLN A 187 5.67 15.78 31.78
C GLN A 187 5.77 14.48 30.97
N PRO A 188 5.13 13.41 31.41
CA PRO A 188 5.11 12.17 30.65
C PRO A 188 4.45 12.34 29.29
N LEU A 189 4.99 11.63 28.29
CA LEU A 189 4.39 11.57 26.96
C LEU A 189 3.02 10.90 27.04
N ARG A 190 2.09 11.42 26.26
CA ARG A 190 0.77 10.80 26.03
C ARG A 190 0.55 10.63 24.54
N ILE A 191 -0.10 9.55 24.15
CA ILE A 191 -0.46 9.29 22.75
C ILE A 191 -1.98 9.27 22.57
N GLY A 192 -2.41 9.69 21.37
CA GLY A 192 -3.74 9.39 20.88
C GLY A 192 -3.63 8.23 19.90
N ILE A 193 -4.46 7.20 20.07
CA ILE A 193 -4.51 6.07 19.12
C ILE A 193 -5.90 6.04 18.50
N GLY A 194 -5.94 6.02 17.16
CA GLY A 194 -7.14 5.77 16.36
C GLY A 194 -7.04 4.44 15.65
N LEU A 195 -8.09 3.64 15.72
CA LEU A 195 -8.23 2.37 15.01
C LEU A 195 -9.45 2.43 14.09
N HIS A 196 -9.26 2.01 12.86
CA HIS A 196 -10.34 1.82 11.89
C HIS A 196 -10.16 0.51 11.15
N ALA A 197 -11.27 -0.16 10.83
CA ALA A 197 -11.23 -1.39 10.03
C ALA A 197 -12.30 -1.35 8.95
N GLY A 198 -11.91 -1.78 7.75
CA GLY A 198 -12.81 -1.75 6.59
C GLY A 198 -12.11 -2.19 5.32
N ASN A 199 -12.90 -2.19 4.24
CA ASN A 199 -12.38 -2.44 2.90
C ASN A 199 -11.57 -1.23 2.44
N SER A 200 -10.33 -1.47 2.06
CA SER A 200 -9.40 -0.45 1.58
C SER A 200 -8.60 -0.96 0.41
N ILE A 201 -8.16 -0.06 -0.45
CA ILE A 201 -7.23 -0.39 -1.52
C ILE A 201 -5.82 -0.42 -0.96
N VAL A 202 -5.22 -1.60 -0.93
CA VAL A 202 -3.83 -1.80 -0.49
C VAL A 202 -2.95 -2.02 -1.71
N GLY A 203 -1.93 -1.19 -1.89
CA GLY A 203 -1.04 -1.30 -3.04
C GLY A 203 0.24 -0.47 -2.90
N GLU A 204 1.15 -0.67 -3.82
CA GLU A 204 2.36 0.16 -3.93
C GLU A 204 1.98 1.53 -4.51
N MET A 205 2.32 2.58 -3.79
CA MET A 205 2.07 3.98 -4.16
C MET A 205 3.34 4.79 -3.97
N GLY A 206 3.57 5.71 -4.89
CA GLY A 206 4.75 6.57 -4.87
C GLY A 206 5.29 6.87 -6.26
N TYR A 207 6.50 7.40 -6.27
CA TYR A 207 7.20 7.80 -7.48
C TYR A 207 8.57 7.11 -7.55
N GLU A 208 8.84 6.38 -8.60
CA GLU A 208 10.11 5.67 -8.87
C GLU A 208 10.63 4.85 -7.68
N ARG A 209 11.77 5.29 -7.06
CA ARG A 209 12.40 4.60 -5.92
C ARG A 209 11.70 4.91 -4.58
N ALA A 210 10.87 5.93 -4.53
CA ALA A 210 10.09 6.32 -3.36
C ALA A 210 8.68 5.67 -3.37
N THR A 211 8.60 4.41 -3.79
CA THR A 211 7.37 3.61 -3.80
C THR A 211 7.30 2.77 -2.54
N GLN A 212 6.17 2.80 -1.85
CA GLN A 212 5.91 1.99 -0.66
C GLN A 212 4.52 1.36 -0.71
N LEU A 213 4.38 0.19 -0.09
CA LEU A 213 3.08 -0.45 0.09
C LEU A 213 2.30 0.32 1.15
N THR A 214 1.14 0.83 0.80
CA THR A 214 0.27 1.57 1.71
C THR A 214 -1.20 1.29 1.42
N ALA A 215 -2.12 1.85 2.20
CA ALA A 215 -3.55 1.70 2.05
C ALA A 215 -4.23 3.05 1.81
N ILE A 216 -5.29 3.02 0.99
CA ILE A 216 -6.23 4.13 0.79
C ILE A 216 -7.65 3.58 0.94
N GLY A 217 -8.45 4.24 1.76
CA GLY A 217 -9.85 3.94 2.02
C GLY A 217 -10.53 5.15 2.68
N ASP A 218 -11.84 5.04 2.89
CA ASP A 218 -12.65 6.06 3.56
C ASP A 218 -12.43 6.04 5.07
#